data_8a748817c9eadfeed66b65462d129e65
#
_entry.id   8a748817c9eadfeed66b65462d129e65
#
_cell.length_a   1.000
_cell.length_b   1.000
_cell.length_c   1.000
_cell.angle_alpha   90.00
_cell.angle_beta   90.00
_cell.angle_gamma   90.00
#
_symmetry.space_group_name_H-M   'P 1'
#
loop_
_entity.id
_entity.type
_entity.pdbx_description
1 polymer ?
#
loop_
_entity_poly.entity_id
_entity_poly.type
_entity_poly.pdbx_seq_one_letter_code
_entity_poly.pdbx_strand_id
1 'polypeptide(L)'
;MLLEFAREKTREGLRARFFFFGSRVRGDFQERSDFDLAVEAGAPLDPITLGRLRDDLEKLPTLYRIDLVDAAATSAHFRAEAFAVIEEIT
;
A
#
# COMPACT_ATOMS: atom_id res chain seq x y z
N MET A 1 3.34 3.22 -12.91
CA MET A 1 2.08 3.73 -12.31
C MET A 1 2.18 3.85 -10.80
N LEU A 2 2.33 2.77 -10.06
CA LEU A 2 2.43 2.87 -8.59
C LEU A 2 3.76 3.45 -8.11
N LEU A 3 4.85 3.19 -8.82
CA LEU A 3 6.13 3.83 -8.50
C LEU A 3 6.05 5.36 -8.66
N GLU A 4 5.39 5.82 -9.70
CA GLU A 4 5.18 7.24 -9.92
C GLU A 4 4.28 7.84 -8.84
N PHE A 5 3.24 7.12 -8.45
CA PHE A 5 2.37 7.51 -7.34
C PHE A 5 3.18 7.70 -6.05
N ALA A 6 4.01 6.71 -5.69
CA ALA A 6 4.81 6.76 -4.48
C ALA A 6 5.82 7.92 -4.52
N ARG A 7 6.46 8.13 -5.67
CA ARG A 7 7.41 9.24 -5.85
C ARG A 7 6.72 10.59 -5.73
N GLU A 8 5.52 10.72 -6.28
CA GLU A 8 4.74 11.96 -6.17
C GLU A 8 4.39 12.27 -4.73
N LYS A 9 3.97 11.27 -3.96
CA LYS A 9 3.65 11.47 -2.54
C LYS A 9 4.88 11.87 -1.74
N THR A 10 6.04 11.32 -2.05
CA THR A 10 7.31 11.72 -1.44
C THR A 10 7.62 13.20 -1.74
N ARG A 11 7.42 13.63 -2.98
CA ARG A 11 7.63 15.02 -3.37
C ARG A 11 6.65 15.97 -2.68
N GLU A 12 5.44 15.50 -2.37
CA GLU A 12 4.43 16.26 -1.63
C GLU A 12 4.73 16.33 -0.13
N GLY A 13 5.78 15.66 0.33
CA GLY A 13 6.23 15.72 1.72
C GLY A 13 5.90 14.51 2.56
N LEU A 14 5.28 13.49 2.00
CA LEU A 14 4.99 12.26 2.73
C LEU A 14 6.26 11.45 2.93
N ARG A 15 6.62 11.21 4.18
CA ARG A 15 7.77 10.38 4.55
C ARG A 15 7.28 8.97 4.85
N ALA A 16 7.21 8.15 3.81
CA ALA A 16 6.69 6.79 3.94
C ALA A 16 7.30 5.87 2.89
N ARG A 17 7.27 4.58 3.21
CA ARG A 17 7.57 3.53 2.24
C ARG A 17 6.26 2.94 1.73
N PHE A 18 6.27 2.47 0.51
CA PHE A 18 5.16 1.72 -0.07
C PHE A 18 5.66 0.35 -0.47
N PHE A 19 4.88 -0.68 -0.18
CA PHE A 19 5.22 -2.03 -0.59
C PHE A 19 3.97 -2.86 -0.85
N PHE A 20 4.11 -3.83 -1.75
CA PHE A 20 3.07 -4.83 -1.99
C PHE A 20 3.20 -5.97 -1.01
N PHE A 21 2.05 -6.55 -0.65
CA PHE A 21 1.98 -7.77 0.14
C PHE A 21 0.79 -8.60 -0.33
N GLY A 22 0.51 -9.71 0.35
CA GLY A 22 -0.66 -10.52 0.06
C GLY A 22 -0.45 -11.54 -1.05
N SER A 23 -1.54 -12.05 -1.62
CA SER A 23 -1.52 -13.18 -2.53
C SER A 23 -0.74 -12.93 -3.81
N ARG A 24 -0.76 -11.72 -4.35
CA ARG A 24 -0.02 -11.40 -5.57
C ARG A 24 1.49 -11.47 -5.38
N VAL A 25 1.99 -11.10 -4.22
CA VAL A 25 3.42 -11.16 -3.91
C VAL A 25 3.83 -12.60 -3.63
N ARG A 26 2.99 -13.37 -2.93
CA ARG A 26 3.26 -14.78 -2.64
C ARG A 26 3.13 -15.69 -3.85
N GLY A 27 2.48 -15.23 -4.92
CA GLY A 27 2.31 -16.02 -6.13
C GLY A 27 1.10 -16.96 -6.12
N ASP A 28 0.26 -16.92 -5.08
CA ASP A 28 -0.94 -17.73 -4.97
C ASP A 28 -2.22 -16.95 -5.32
N PHE A 29 -2.07 -15.98 -6.21
CA PHE A 29 -3.18 -15.12 -6.62
C PHE A 29 -3.98 -15.73 -7.78
N GLN A 30 -5.22 -15.29 -7.89
CA GLN A 30 -6.06 -15.50 -9.08
C GLN A 30 -5.98 -14.25 -9.95
N GLU A 31 -6.32 -14.39 -11.23
CA GLU A 31 -6.19 -13.32 -12.22
C GLU A 31 -6.86 -12.00 -11.80
N ARG A 32 -7.97 -12.09 -11.06
CA ARG A 32 -8.74 -10.92 -10.60
C ARG A 32 -8.48 -10.54 -9.15
N SER A 33 -7.46 -11.09 -8.55
CA SER A 33 -7.12 -10.74 -7.17
C SER A 33 -6.73 -9.27 -7.05
N ASP A 34 -7.16 -8.63 -5.97
CA ASP A 34 -6.80 -7.25 -5.67
C ASP A 34 -5.31 -7.16 -5.35
N PHE A 35 -4.74 -5.98 -5.58
CA PHE A 35 -3.41 -5.66 -5.09
C PHE A 35 -3.51 -5.15 -3.67
N ASP A 36 -2.72 -5.72 -2.78
CA ASP A 36 -2.61 -5.25 -1.41
C ASP A 36 -1.37 -4.37 -1.29
N LEU A 37 -1.59 -3.09 -1.06
CA LEU A 37 -0.54 -2.08 -0.93
C LEU A 37 -0.49 -1.58 0.50
N ALA A 38 0.71 -1.52 1.07
CA ALA A 38 0.91 -0.96 2.40
C ALA A 38 1.67 0.36 2.31
N VAL A 39 1.31 1.29 3.19
CA VAL A 39 2.07 2.50 3.43
C VAL A 39 2.62 2.43 4.86
N GLU A 40 3.94 2.63 4.99
CA GLU A 40 4.63 2.61 6.29
C GLU A 40 5.30 3.94 6.52
N ALA A 41 4.74 4.73 7.41
CA ALA A 41 5.23 6.08 7.72
C ALA A 41 5.89 6.16 9.11
N GLY A 42 6.09 5.03 9.78
CA GLY A 42 6.69 4.98 11.12
C GLY A 42 5.70 5.18 12.25
N ALA A 43 4.55 5.76 11.97
CA ALA A 43 3.45 5.96 12.90
C ALA A 43 2.15 5.95 12.11
N PRO A 44 1.00 5.66 12.74
CA PRO A 44 -0.29 5.70 12.03
C PRO A 44 -0.53 7.05 11.39
N LEU A 45 -1.02 7.03 10.15
CA LEU A 45 -1.40 8.24 9.43
C LEU A 45 -2.71 8.77 9.98
N ASP A 46 -2.87 10.09 9.93
CA ASP A 46 -4.17 10.67 10.26
C ASP A 46 -5.22 10.28 9.21
N PRO A 47 -6.52 10.27 9.58
CA PRO A 47 -7.58 9.82 8.67
C PRO A 47 -7.68 10.63 7.38
N ILE A 48 -7.36 11.92 7.43
CA ILE A 48 -7.44 12.80 6.25
C ILE A 48 -6.37 12.42 5.25
N THR A 49 -5.13 12.24 5.69
CA THR A 49 -4.02 11.83 4.83
C THR A 49 -4.28 10.46 4.23
N LEU A 50 -4.72 9.51 5.05
CA LEU A 50 -5.02 8.16 4.57
C LEU A 50 -6.17 8.17 3.56
N GLY A 51 -7.21 8.95 3.82
CA GLY A 51 -8.34 9.10 2.90
C GLY A 51 -7.92 9.69 1.55
N ARG A 52 -7.04 10.70 1.57
CA ARG A 52 -6.49 11.29 0.33
C ARG A 52 -5.68 10.29 -0.48
N LEU A 53 -4.86 9.47 0.19
CA LEU A 53 -4.10 8.42 -0.48
C LEU A 53 -5.03 7.42 -1.16
N ARG A 54 -6.08 7.00 -0.47
CA ARG A 54 -7.07 6.07 -1.03
C ARG A 54 -7.80 6.68 -2.23
N ASP A 55 -8.21 7.93 -2.13
CA ASP A 55 -8.88 8.64 -3.22
C ASP A 55 -7.97 8.75 -4.44
N ASP A 56 -6.71 9.09 -4.24
CA ASP A 56 -5.74 9.22 -5.33
C ASP A 56 -5.46 7.87 -6.00
N LEU A 57 -5.43 6.79 -5.22
CA LEU A 57 -5.26 5.44 -5.78
C LEU A 57 -6.46 5.06 -6.65
N GLU A 58 -7.67 5.42 -6.26
CA GLU A 58 -8.87 5.15 -7.06
C GLU A 58 -8.87 5.86 -8.41
N LYS A 59 -8.13 6.96 -8.52
CA LYS A 59 -8.03 7.73 -9.77
C LYS A 59 -7.00 7.18 -10.73
N LEU A 60 -6.20 6.19 -10.33
CA LEU A 60 -5.21 5.62 -11.22
C LEU A 60 -5.86 4.84 -12.37
N PRO A 61 -5.30 4.93 -13.59
CA PRO A 61 -5.88 4.27 -14.76
C PRO A 61 -5.56 2.77 -14.76
N THR A 62 -6.20 2.02 -13.89
CA THR A 62 -6.02 0.58 -13.78
C THR A 62 -7.36 -0.11 -13.64
N LEU A 63 -7.44 -1.34 -14.15
CA LEU A 63 -8.60 -2.21 -13.98
C LEU A 63 -8.54 -3.00 -12.68
N TYR A 64 -7.40 -2.99 -12.00
CA TYR A 64 -7.24 -3.70 -10.74
C TYR A 64 -7.64 -2.83 -9.58
N ARG A 65 -8.26 -3.45 -8.60
CA ARG A 65 -8.52 -2.80 -7.33
C ARG A 65 -7.25 -2.81 -6.50
N ILE A 66 -6.94 -1.69 -5.88
CA ILE A 66 -5.79 -1.54 -5.00
C ILE A 66 -6.29 -1.20 -3.61
N ASP A 67 -6.08 -2.11 -2.65
CA ASP A 67 -6.45 -1.89 -1.25
C ASP A 67 -5.24 -1.33 -0.51
N LEU A 68 -5.40 -0.18 0.13
CA LEU A 68 -4.34 0.46 0.89
C LEU A 68 -4.50 0.17 2.38
N VAL A 69 -3.42 -0.29 2.98
CA VAL A 69 -3.34 -0.56 4.41
C VAL A 69 -2.28 0.33 5.04
N ASP A 70 -2.61 0.99 6.14
CA ASP A 70 -1.65 1.72 6.95
C ASP A 70 -0.91 0.73 7.84
N ALA A 71 0.34 0.41 7.48
CA ALA A 71 1.10 -0.63 8.16
C ALA A 71 1.29 -0.34 9.65
N ALA A 72 1.53 0.91 10.01
CA ALA A 72 1.76 1.30 11.41
C ALA A 72 0.50 1.18 12.27
N ALA A 73 -0.68 1.15 11.65
CA ALA A 73 -1.96 1.00 12.36
C ALA A 73 -2.41 -0.45 12.51
N THR A 74 -1.67 -1.40 11.96
CA THR A 74 -2.00 -2.83 12.04
C THR A 74 -1.44 -3.45 13.32
N SER A 75 -2.05 -4.58 13.74
CA SER A 75 -1.58 -5.34 14.89
C SER A 75 -0.25 -6.04 14.60
N ALA A 76 0.48 -6.40 15.66
CA ALA A 76 1.71 -7.18 15.50
C ALA A 76 1.44 -8.54 14.85
N HIS A 77 0.32 -9.18 15.18
CA HIS A 77 -0.08 -10.45 14.58
C HIS A 77 -0.32 -10.29 13.08
N PHE A 78 -1.07 -9.27 12.67
CA PHE A 78 -1.32 -9.00 11.27
C PHE A 78 -0.01 -8.77 10.51
N ARG A 79 0.90 -7.98 11.08
CA ARG A 79 2.19 -7.67 10.44
C ARG A 79 3.05 -8.92 10.26
N ALA A 80 3.08 -9.78 11.26
CA ALA A 80 3.87 -11.01 11.19
C ALA A 80 3.37 -11.94 10.08
N GLU A 81 2.05 -12.02 9.87
CA GLU A 81 1.44 -12.86 8.86
C GLU A 81 1.46 -12.21 7.47
N ALA A 82 0.93 -11.00 7.38
CA ALA A 82 0.69 -10.35 6.10
C ALA A 82 1.97 -9.84 5.45
N PHE A 83 2.94 -9.38 6.24
CA PHE A 83 4.17 -8.78 5.73
C PHE A 83 5.37 -9.72 5.78
N ALA A 84 5.13 -11.03 5.93
CA ALA A 84 6.19 -12.02 5.89
C ALA A 84 6.91 -12.02 4.54
N VAL A 85 6.18 -11.77 3.46
CA VAL A 85 6.72 -11.63 2.11
C VAL A 85 6.18 -10.32 1.54
N ILE A 86 7.09 -9.41 1.18
CA ILE A 86 6.73 -8.11 0.63
C ILE A 86 7.54 -7.81 -0.63
N GLU A 87 7.03 -6.90 -1.44
CA GLU A 87 7.74 -6.36 -2.58
C GLU A 87 7.77 -4.83 -2.46
N GLU A 88 8.95 -4.28 -2.20
CA GLU A 88 9.12 -2.84 -2.03
C GLU A 88 8.93 -2.11 -3.35
N ILE A 89 8.22 -0.97 -3.30
CA ILE A 89 8.07 -0.08 -4.44
C ILE A 89 9.04 1.09 -4.31
N THR A 90 9.21 1.56 -3.10
CA THR A 90 10.14 2.67 -2.81
C THR A 90 10.95 2.38 -1.55
#